data_1b2a537e49a2fb6968f364d7b1a9ce8e
#
_entry.id   1b2a537e49a2fb6968f364d7b1a9ce8e
#
_cell.length_a   1.000
_cell.length_b   1.000
_cell.length_c   1.000
_cell.angle_alpha   90.00
_cell.angle_beta   90.00
_cell.angle_gamma   90.00
#
_symmetry.space_group_name_H-M   'P 1'
#
loop_
_entity.id
_entity.type
_entity.pdbx_description
1 polymer ?
#
loop_
_entity_poly.entity_id
_entity_poly.type
_entity_poly.pdbx_seq_one_letter_code
_entity_poly.pdbx_strand_id
1 'polypeptide(L)'
;MACGCDNHIDPLIPEIAVIKDIRIDTRDVSTFRVENPKSGRCFDFKPGQCAMISIPPIGEAIFSITSSPTEKNFMEFSIKRCGLVTDYLHELEIESEIGIRGPY
;
A
#
# COMPACT_ATOMS: atom_id res chain seq x y z
N MET A 1 -20.61 -7.10 2.96
CA MET A 1 -20.39 -6.61 2.44
C MET A 1 -20.59 -6.45 2.05
N ALA A 2 -20.84 -6.41 2.32
CA ALA A 2 -20.77 -5.98 1.82
C ALA A 2 -20.95 -5.79 1.34
N CYS A 3 -21.21 -5.77 1.69
CA CYS A 3 -21.31 -5.36 1.00
C CYS A 3 -21.42 -5.28 0.41
N GLY A 4 -21.80 -5.46 0.58
CA GLY A 4 -21.72 -5.25 -0.09
C GLY A 4 -21.67 -4.92 -0.39
N CYS A 5 -22.03 -5.03 -0.10
CA CYS A 5 -21.76 -4.59 -0.33
C CYS A 5 -21.44 -4.26 -0.23
N ASP A 6 -21.90 -4.24 0.14
CA ASP A 6 -21.34 -3.75 0.14
C ASP A 6 -20.08 -3.78 -0.02
N ASN A 7 -19.66 -3.98 -0.59
CA ASN A 7 -18.26 -3.80 -0.80
C ASN A 7 -17.85 -2.37 -0.88
N HIS A 8 -18.33 -1.72 0.05
CA HIS A 8 -18.11 -0.30 0.20
C HIS A 8 -16.81 -0.11 0.95
N ILE A 9 -15.82 0.50 0.31
CA ILE A 9 -14.56 0.83 0.95
C ILE A 9 -14.61 2.27 1.41
N ASP A 10 -14.50 2.45 2.70
CA ASP A 10 -14.43 3.79 3.29
C ASP A 10 -12.96 4.23 3.27
N PRO A 11 -12.61 5.29 2.54
CA PRO A 11 -11.21 5.72 2.47
C PRO A 11 -10.63 6.22 3.79
N LEU A 12 -11.46 6.39 4.81
CA LEU A 12 -10.98 6.78 6.13
C LEU A 12 -10.61 5.58 7.01
N ILE A 13 -10.99 4.36 6.60
CA ILE A 13 -10.71 3.15 7.36
C ILE A 13 -9.62 2.37 6.63
N PRO A 14 -8.44 2.18 7.26
CA PRO A 14 -7.36 1.45 6.61
C PRO A 14 -7.70 -0.01 6.37
N GLU A 15 -7.30 -0.52 5.21
CA GLU A 15 -7.28 -1.94 4.94
C GLU A 15 -5.93 -2.49 5.38
N ILE A 16 -5.93 -3.71 5.89
CA ILE A 16 -4.67 -4.38 6.23
C ILE A 16 -4.06 -4.94 4.96
N ALA A 17 -2.80 -4.63 4.73
CA ALA A 17 -2.06 -5.16 3.60
C ALA A 17 -0.78 -5.81 4.10
N VAL A 18 -0.32 -6.82 3.38
CA VAL A 18 0.90 -7.56 3.69
C VAL A 18 1.91 -7.31 2.60
N ILE A 19 3.14 -7.00 2.99
CA ILE A 19 4.25 -6.84 2.04
C ILE A 19 4.62 -8.21 1.52
N LYS A 20 4.44 -8.43 0.22
CA LYS A 20 4.73 -9.73 -0.40
C LYS A 20 6.04 -9.77 -1.15
N ASP A 21 6.55 -8.62 -1.56
CA ASP A 21 7.83 -8.56 -2.26
C ASP A 21 8.41 -7.17 -2.10
N ILE A 22 9.74 -7.11 -2.08
CA ILE A 22 10.47 -5.85 -1.99
C ILE A 22 11.57 -5.91 -3.03
N ARG A 23 11.52 -4.98 -3.99
CA ARG A 23 12.56 -4.89 -5.02
C ARG A 23 13.37 -3.62 -4.78
N ILE A 24 14.67 -3.79 -4.61
CA ILE A 24 15.57 -2.66 -4.42
C ILE A 24 15.90 -2.10 -5.79
N ASP A 25 15.39 -0.90 -6.09
CA ASP A 25 15.59 -0.28 -7.39
C ASP A 25 16.87 0.55 -7.43
N THR A 26 17.11 1.32 -6.37
CA THR A 26 18.35 2.09 -6.20
C THR A 26 18.72 2.02 -4.73
N ARG A 27 19.80 2.74 -4.36
CA ARG A 27 20.28 2.74 -2.98
C ARG A 27 19.23 3.25 -1.99
N ASP A 28 18.38 4.18 -2.42
CA ASP A 28 17.39 4.80 -1.54
C ASP A 28 15.95 4.65 -2.02
N VAL A 29 15.70 3.90 -3.10
CA VAL A 29 14.35 3.65 -3.61
C VAL A 29 14.11 2.16 -3.70
N SER A 30 12.99 1.71 -3.13
CA SER A 30 12.55 0.32 -3.23
C SER A 30 11.10 0.28 -3.67
N THR A 31 10.74 -0.75 -4.43
CA THR A 31 9.35 -0.99 -4.82
C THR A 31 8.78 -2.08 -3.93
N PHE A 32 7.68 -1.75 -3.27
CA PHE A 32 6.99 -2.65 -2.35
C PHE A 32 5.74 -3.16 -3.01
N ARG A 33 5.60 -4.49 -3.08
CA ARG A 33 4.38 -5.13 -3.55
C ARG A 33 3.57 -5.52 -2.33
N VAL A 34 2.33 -5.07 -2.28
CA VAL A 34 1.46 -5.33 -1.14
C VAL A 34 0.18 -5.99 -1.60
N GLU A 35 -0.39 -6.85 -0.76
CA GLU A 35 -1.62 -7.57 -1.04
C GLU A 35 -2.51 -7.55 0.17
N ASN A 36 -3.80 -7.43 -0.07
CA ASN A 36 -4.79 -7.68 0.97
C ASN A 36 -4.94 -9.20 1.09
N PRO A 37 -4.82 -9.78 2.29
CA PRO A 37 -4.86 -11.23 2.45
C PRO A 37 -6.13 -11.90 1.92
N LYS A 38 -7.23 -11.15 1.80
CA LYS A 38 -8.51 -11.71 1.39
C LYS A 38 -8.82 -11.46 -0.07
N SER A 39 -8.44 -10.30 -0.61
CA SER A 39 -8.90 -9.88 -1.94
C SER A 39 -7.78 -9.65 -2.94
N GLY A 40 -6.53 -9.75 -2.51
CA GLY A 40 -5.37 -9.48 -3.35
C GLY A 40 -5.06 -8.01 -3.41
N ARG A 41 -5.85 -7.25 -4.14
CA ARG A 41 -5.71 -5.80 -4.19
C ARG A 41 -6.61 -5.14 -3.15
N CYS A 42 -6.10 -4.10 -2.49
CA CYS A 42 -6.82 -3.47 -1.39
C CYS A 42 -8.07 -2.72 -1.84
N PHE A 43 -8.01 -2.07 -3.01
CA PHE A 43 -9.15 -1.31 -3.54
C PHE A 43 -8.90 -1.00 -5.02
N ASP A 44 -9.97 -0.59 -5.72
CA ASP A 44 -9.85 -0.15 -7.12
C ASP A 44 -9.33 1.28 -7.15
N PHE A 45 -8.57 1.58 -8.20
CA PHE A 45 -8.01 2.91 -8.37
C PHE A 45 -7.84 3.22 -9.87
N LYS A 46 -7.61 4.50 -10.17
CA LYS A 46 -7.36 4.99 -11.53
C LYS A 46 -5.89 5.40 -11.65
N PRO A 47 -5.34 5.45 -12.87
CA PRO A 47 -3.97 5.93 -13.06
C PRO A 47 -3.76 7.30 -12.41
N GLY A 48 -2.64 7.44 -11.72
CA GLY A 48 -2.30 8.71 -11.07
C GLY A 48 -2.83 8.86 -9.66
N GLN A 49 -3.63 7.94 -9.18
CA GLN A 49 -4.13 8.00 -7.80
C GLN A 49 -3.09 7.54 -6.81
N CYS A 50 -3.27 7.97 -5.58
CA CYS A 50 -2.37 7.70 -4.46
C CYS A 50 -3.08 6.91 -3.37
N ALA A 51 -2.31 6.35 -2.46
CA ALA A 51 -2.83 5.72 -1.26
C ALA A 51 -2.07 6.22 -0.05
N MET A 52 -2.73 6.21 1.09
CA MET A 52 -2.11 6.53 2.36
C MET A 52 -1.62 5.23 2.99
N ILE A 53 -0.32 5.16 3.29
CA ILE A 53 0.25 4.01 4.00
C ILE A 53 0.42 4.40 5.46
N SER A 54 -0.10 3.56 6.34
CA SER A 54 -0.16 3.82 7.77
C SER A 54 0.62 2.76 8.52
N ILE A 55 1.50 3.20 9.42
CA ILE A 55 2.31 2.32 10.26
C ILE A 55 2.23 2.83 11.69
N PRO A 56 1.15 2.48 12.42
CA PRO A 56 1.03 2.93 13.80
C PRO A 56 2.11 2.30 14.69
N PRO A 57 2.67 3.02 15.64
CA PRO A 57 2.43 4.42 15.94
C PRO A 57 3.38 5.38 15.23
N ILE A 58 4.10 4.91 14.21
CA ILE A 58 5.14 5.68 13.53
C ILE A 58 4.53 6.86 12.76
N GLY A 59 3.45 6.59 12.00
CA GLY A 59 2.78 7.65 11.27
C GLY A 59 2.21 7.18 9.94
N GLU A 60 1.81 8.16 9.13
CA GLU A 60 1.22 7.94 7.82
C GLU A 60 1.89 8.82 6.79
N ALA A 61 1.89 8.36 5.53
CA ALA A 61 2.33 9.18 4.41
C ALA A 61 1.61 8.72 3.16
N ILE A 62 1.51 9.63 2.18
CA ILE A 62 0.81 9.36 0.93
C ILE A 62 1.83 8.99 -0.16
N PHE A 63 1.49 7.98 -0.95
CA PHE A 63 2.37 7.50 -2.01
C PHE A 63 1.58 7.21 -3.27
N SER A 64 2.18 7.48 -4.42
CA SER A 64 1.58 7.14 -5.72
C SER A 64 1.57 5.63 -5.90
N ILE A 65 0.47 5.13 -6.45
CA ILE A 65 0.35 3.72 -6.80
C ILE A 65 1.04 3.53 -8.14
N THR A 66 2.05 2.66 -8.19
CA THR A 66 2.86 2.49 -9.40
C THR A 66 2.47 1.26 -10.21
N SER A 67 1.68 0.36 -9.65
CA SER A 67 1.16 -0.77 -10.42
C SER A 67 0.00 -0.33 -11.31
N SER A 68 -0.32 -1.14 -12.33
CA SER A 68 -1.42 -0.86 -13.23
C SER A 68 -2.77 -1.02 -12.53
N PRO A 69 -3.76 -0.16 -12.81
CA PRO A 69 -5.11 -0.36 -12.29
C PRO A 69 -5.76 -1.68 -12.77
N THR A 70 -5.22 -2.28 -13.83
CA THR A 70 -5.73 -3.55 -14.33
C THR A 70 -5.17 -4.76 -13.59
N GLU A 71 -4.12 -4.57 -12.78
CA GLU A 71 -3.57 -5.63 -11.96
C GLU A 71 -4.47 -5.84 -10.74
N LYS A 72 -5.08 -7.02 -10.65
CA LYS A 72 -6.08 -7.31 -9.62
C LYS A 72 -5.51 -8.00 -8.38
N ASN A 73 -4.29 -8.52 -8.47
CA ASN A 73 -3.74 -9.38 -7.42
C ASN A 73 -2.91 -8.64 -6.39
N PHE A 74 -2.44 -7.44 -6.72
CA PHE A 74 -1.58 -6.69 -5.80
C PHE A 74 -1.53 -5.21 -6.18
N MET A 75 -0.92 -4.43 -5.29
CA MET A 75 -0.59 -3.02 -5.56
C MET A 75 0.89 -2.84 -5.30
N GLU A 76 1.52 -1.92 -6.05
CA GLU A 76 2.93 -1.62 -5.87
C GLU A 76 3.14 -0.14 -5.61
N PHE A 77 4.16 0.15 -4.82
CA PHE A 77 4.58 1.50 -4.47
C PHE A 77 6.10 1.58 -4.57
N SER A 78 6.60 2.57 -5.32
CA SER A 78 8.04 2.85 -5.33
C SER A 78 8.28 3.97 -4.33
N ILE A 79 9.06 3.68 -3.29
CA ILE A 79 9.18 4.57 -2.14
C ILE A 79 10.64 4.92 -1.93
N LYS A 80 10.92 6.23 -1.92
CA LYS A 80 12.24 6.74 -1.60
C LYS A 80 12.38 6.90 -0.09
N ARG A 81 13.55 6.51 0.43
CA ARG A 81 13.88 6.73 1.84
C ARG A 81 14.18 8.21 2.05
N CYS A 82 13.28 8.93 2.70
CA CYS A 82 13.42 10.38 2.85
C CYS A 82 12.78 10.94 4.13
N GLY A 83 12.56 10.12 5.15
CA GLY A 83 11.99 10.61 6.40
C GLY A 83 11.58 9.46 7.29
N LEU A 84 10.94 9.77 8.42
CA LEU A 84 10.64 8.79 9.44
C LEU A 84 9.80 7.62 8.94
N VAL A 85 8.69 7.91 8.26
CA VAL A 85 7.80 6.86 7.78
C VAL A 85 8.49 6.01 6.72
N THR A 86 9.14 6.65 5.75
CA THR A 86 9.81 5.92 4.67
C THR A 86 11.03 5.16 5.18
N ASP A 87 11.76 5.70 6.17
CA ASP A 87 12.85 4.98 6.79
C ASP A 87 12.35 3.70 7.44
N TYR A 88 11.23 3.80 8.17
CA TYR A 88 10.65 2.64 8.82
C TYR A 88 10.18 1.61 7.79
N LEU A 89 9.54 2.06 6.69
CA LEU A 89 9.10 1.16 5.64
C LEU A 89 10.26 0.38 5.04
N HIS A 90 11.40 1.03 4.82
CA HIS A 90 12.57 0.38 4.24
C HIS A 90 13.21 -0.65 5.17
N GLU A 91 12.87 -0.62 6.47
CA GLU A 91 13.36 -1.61 7.42
C GLU A 91 12.40 -2.79 7.60
N LEU A 92 11.22 -2.76 6.99
CA LEU A 92 10.27 -3.84 7.11
C LEU A 92 10.68 -5.02 6.25
N GLU A 93 10.23 -6.21 6.66
CA GLU A 93 10.51 -7.43 5.95
C GLU A 93 9.26 -7.92 5.21
N ILE A 94 9.46 -8.86 4.30
CA ILE A 94 8.36 -9.55 3.62
C ILE A 94 7.48 -10.19 4.69
N GLU A 95 6.17 -10.18 4.48
CA GLU A 95 5.11 -10.63 5.38
C GLU A 95 4.80 -9.64 6.51
N SER A 96 5.41 -8.46 6.52
CA SER A 96 5.02 -7.40 7.45
C SER A 96 3.67 -6.83 7.06
N GLU A 97 2.88 -6.43 8.07
CA GLU A 97 1.57 -5.84 7.85
C GLU A 97 1.63 -4.32 7.94
N ILE A 98 0.90 -3.67 7.06
CA ILE A 98 0.76 -2.21 7.07
C ILE A 98 -0.70 -1.87 6.81
N GLY A 99 -1.09 -0.63 7.13
CA GLY A 99 -2.43 -0.15 6.82
C GLY A 99 -2.40 0.64 5.53
N ILE A 100 -3.41 0.46 4.68
CA ILE A 100 -3.54 1.21 3.44
C ILE A 100 -4.96 1.72 3.33
N ARG A 101 -5.11 2.99 3.00
CA ARG A 101 -6.42 3.57 2.74
C ARG A 101 -6.36 4.48 1.53
N GLY A 102 -7.50 4.63 0.88
CA GLY A 102 -7.65 5.42 -0.33
C GLY A 102 -8.71 4.80 -1.21
N PRO A 103 -8.67 5.07 -2.53
CA PRO A 103 -7.68 5.90 -3.25
C PRO A 103 -7.92 7.39 -3.11
N TYR A 104 -6.87 8.14 -3.37
CA TYR A 104 -6.95 9.61 -3.33
C TYR A 104 -6.55 10.24 -4.64
#